data_7274668689e36367b8c53740a26deb4d
#
_entry.id   7274668689e36367b8c53740a26deb4d
#
_cell.length_a   1.000
_cell.length_b   1.000
_cell.length_c   1.000
_cell.angle_alpha   90.00
_cell.angle_beta   90.00
_cell.angle_gamma   90.00
#
_symmetry.space_group_name_H-M   'P 1'
#
loop_
_entity.id
_entity.type
_entity.pdbx_description
1 polymer ?
#
loop_
_entity_poly.entity_id
_entity_poly.type
_entity_poly.pdbx_seq_one_letter_code
_entity_poly.pdbx_strand_id
1 'polypeptide(L)'
;MCSSDLQIQEFKANLIRPTNYVDVLTLNLFDEFCSFLDQKKFLRHPSMLKYLMEKEQSAPSKVKSTQDTLARNAHSPEFVQFIHQRIIDHITIKDQYRRPYVFMYGIGSMYPYLRVNEFLALYEDYNETDKYKIIVFYPGHRDQNSFRLFDTLPDNHTYRATLLINE
;
A
#
# COMPACT_ATOMS: atom_id res chain seq x y z
N MET A 1 -1.62 -12.51 -12.58
CA MET A 1 -1.08 -12.54 -11.20
C MET A 1 0.42 -12.37 -11.32
N CYS A 2 1.00 -11.39 -10.63
CA CYS A 2 2.45 -11.18 -10.63
C CYS A 2 3.12 -12.29 -9.81
N SER A 3 4.39 -12.64 -10.11
CA SER A 3 5.15 -13.66 -9.36
C SER A 3 5.21 -13.33 -7.85
N SER A 4 5.32 -12.05 -7.50
CA SER A 4 5.29 -11.56 -6.11
C SER A 4 3.97 -11.85 -5.40
N ASP A 5 2.83 -11.80 -6.10
CA ASP A 5 1.51 -12.08 -5.50
C ASP A 5 1.41 -13.55 -5.07
N LEU A 6 1.97 -14.47 -5.87
CA LEU A 6 2.00 -15.91 -5.55
C LEU A 6 2.88 -16.17 -4.32
N GLN A 7 4.05 -15.56 -4.24
CA GLN A 7 4.95 -15.71 -3.10
C GLN A 7 4.33 -15.18 -1.80
N ILE A 8 3.64 -14.05 -1.84
CA ILE A 8 2.94 -13.48 -0.68
C ILE A 8 1.80 -14.40 -0.24
N GLN A 9 1.02 -14.95 -1.18
CA GLN A 9 -0.06 -15.88 -0.85
C GLN A 9 0.47 -17.20 -0.26
N GLU A 10 1.57 -17.71 -0.78
CA GLU A 10 2.24 -18.90 -0.25
C GLU A 10 2.81 -18.66 1.15
N PHE A 11 3.46 -17.51 1.38
CA PHE A 11 3.94 -17.11 2.69
C PHE A 11 2.78 -16.98 3.69
N LYS A 12 1.68 -16.35 3.29
CA LYS A 12 0.46 -16.28 4.10
C LYS A 12 -0.08 -17.66 4.44
N ALA A 13 -0.18 -18.58 3.47
CA ALA A 13 -0.66 -19.93 3.68
C ALA A 13 0.21 -20.72 4.68
N ASN A 14 1.52 -20.46 4.70
CA ASN A 14 2.44 -21.07 5.64
C ASN A 14 2.28 -20.53 7.09
N LEU A 15 1.79 -19.30 7.26
CA LEU A 15 1.50 -18.72 8.58
C LEU A 15 0.17 -19.24 9.17
N ILE A 16 -0.78 -19.63 8.34
CA ILE A 16 -2.12 -20.10 8.74
C ILE A 16 -2.13 -21.63 9.00
N ARG A 17 -1.07 -22.19 9.56
CA ARG A 17 -1.08 -23.60 9.95
C ARG A 17 -1.84 -23.82 11.28
N PRO A 18 -2.46 -25.01 11.50
CA PRO A 18 -3.28 -25.27 12.68
C PRO A 18 -2.58 -25.03 14.01
N THR A 19 -1.25 -25.16 14.05
CA THR A 19 -0.44 -24.96 15.26
C THR A 19 -0.03 -23.51 15.52
N ASN A 20 -0.08 -22.65 14.46
CA ASN A 20 0.34 -21.24 14.52
C ASN A 20 -0.64 -20.37 13.74
N TYR A 21 -1.91 -20.39 14.16
CA TYR A 21 -2.89 -19.54 13.49
C TYR A 21 -2.56 -18.07 13.70
N VAL A 22 -2.04 -17.44 12.64
CA VAL A 22 -1.76 -16.01 12.58
C VAL A 22 -2.78 -15.38 11.66
N ASP A 23 -3.53 -14.43 12.17
CA ASP A 23 -4.44 -13.65 11.33
C ASP A 23 -3.65 -12.66 10.48
N VAL A 24 -3.93 -12.64 9.17
CA VAL A 24 -3.20 -11.81 8.18
C VAL A 24 -4.17 -11.14 7.23
N LEU A 25 -4.17 -9.80 7.26
CA LEU A 25 -4.76 -8.97 6.22
C LEU A 25 -3.71 -8.68 5.15
N THR A 26 -4.01 -8.94 3.89
CA THR A 26 -3.16 -8.58 2.75
C THR A 26 -3.75 -7.38 2.01
N LEU A 27 -2.95 -6.33 1.81
CA LEU A 27 -3.31 -5.11 1.11
C LEU A 27 -2.34 -4.84 -0.04
N ASN A 28 -2.84 -4.90 -1.27
CA ASN A 28 -2.12 -4.38 -2.42
C ASN A 28 -2.39 -2.88 -2.51
N LEU A 29 -1.41 -2.05 -2.19
CA LEU A 29 -1.59 -0.60 -2.12
C LEU A 29 -2.03 0.03 -3.46
N PHE A 30 -1.60 -0.53 -4.58
CA PHE A 30 -2.06 -0.06 -5.89
C PHE A 30 -3.53 -0.36 -6.14
N ASP A 31 -3.98 -1.59 -5.82
CA ASP A 31 -5.39 -1.98 -5.98
C ASP A 31 -6.29 -1.19 -5.02
N GLU A 32 -5.83 -0.99 -3.79
CA GLU A 32 -6.55 -0.15 -2.81
C GLU A 32 -6.62 1.31 -3.26
N PHE A 33 -5.57 1.84 -3.89
CA PHE A 33 -5.58 3.18 -4.46
C PHE A 33 -6.57 3.30 -5.62
N CYS A 34 -6.58 2.32 -6.52
CA CYS A 34 -7.59 2.26 -7.58
C CYS A 34 -9.02 2.21 -7.00
N SER A 35 -9.23 1.39 -5.98
CA SER A 35 -10.53 1.27 -5.29
C SER A 35 -10.94 2.58 -4.61
N PHE A 36 -9.99 3.26 -3.95
CA PHE A 36 -10.21 4.58 -3.37
C PHE A 36 -10.63 5.61 -4.42
N LEU A 37 -9.94 5.68 -5.55
CA LEU A 37 -10.27 6.60 -6.64
C LEU A 37 -11.61 6.24 -7.31
N ASP A 38 -11.95 4.96 -7.39
CA ASP A 38 -13.24 4.53 -7.98
C ASP A 38 -14.42 4.92 -7.09
N GLN A 39 -14.27 4.90 -5.78
CA GLN A 39 -15.28 5.33 -4.82
C GLN A 39 -15.39 6.85 -4.69
N LYS A 40 -14.34 7.58 -5.07
CA LYS A 40 -14.30 9.04 -4.96
C LYS A 40 -15.06 9.70 -6.10
N LYS A 41 -16.12 10.44 -5.75
CA LYS A 41 -16.86 11.26 -6.74
C LYS A 41 -16.01 12.45 -7.20
N PHE A 42 -16.04 12.75 -8.47
CA PHE A 42 -15.35 13.90 -9.03
C PHE A 42 -16.22 14.67 -10.01
N LEU A 43 -16.54 15.91 -9.68
CA LEU A 43 -17.46 16.77 -10.45
C LEU A 43 -18.82 16.07 -10.66
N ARG A 44 -19.17 15.76 -11.92
CA ARG A 44 -20.39 15.03 -12.31
C ARG A 44 -20.16 13.53 -12.51
N HIS A 45 -18.91 13.06 -12.34
CA HIS A 45 -18.55 11.65 -12.52
C HIS A 45 -18.68 10.90 -11.19
N PRO A 46 -19.32 9.73 -11.19
CA PRO A 46 -19.48 8.92 -9.98
C PRO A 46 -18.13 8.30 -9.50
N SER A 47 -17.14 8.20 -10.40
CA SER A 47 -15.82 7.64 -10.17
C SER A 47 -14.74 8.55 -10.70
N MET A 48 -13.82 8.96 -9.83
CA MET A 48 -12.63 9.71 -10.23
C MET A 48 -11.69 8.87 -11.11
N LEU A 49 -11.56 7.58 -10.82
CA LEU A 49 -10.73 6.68 -11.62
C LEU A 49 -11.18 6.65 -13.08
N LYS A 50 -12.46 6.41 -13.31
CA LYS A 50 -13.03 6.39 -14.67
C LYS A 50 -12.85 7.73 -15.39
N TYR A 51 -13.10 8.83 -14.70
CA TYR A 51 -12.85 10.16 -15.26
C TYR A 51 -11.39 10.36 -15.68
N LEU A 52 -10.42 9.94 -14.86
CA LEU A 52 -9.00 10.09 -15.20
C LEU A 52 -8.61 9.22 -16.39
N MET A 53 -9.13 7.99 -16.48
CA MET A 53 -8.89 7.09 -17.62
C MET A 53 -9.48 7.66 -18.92
N GLU A 54 -10.71 8.14 -18.91
CA GLU A 54 -11.35 8.78 -20.06
C GLU A 54 -10.62 10.05 -20.50
N LYS A 55 -10.16 10.85 -19.55
CA LYS A 55 -9.39 12.06 -19.81
C LYS A 55 -8.04 11.75 -20.47
N GLU A 56 -7.36 10.70 -20.03
CA GLU A 56 -6.09 10.28 -20.61
C GLU A 56 -6.25 9.77 -22.04
N GLN A 57 -7.31 9.00 -22.30
CA GLN A 57 -7.63 8.51 -23.65
C GLN A 57 -8.02 9.64 -24.61
N SER A 58 -8.84 10.61 -24.14
CA SER A 58 -9.39 11.68 -24.99
C SER A 58 -8.42 12.84 -25.20
N ALA A 59 -7.48 13.06 -24.30
CA ALA A 59 -6.57 14.20 -24.32
C ALA A 59 -5.15 13.82 -23.89
N PRO A 60 -4.39 13.06 -24.72
CA PRO A 60 -3.03 12.63 -24.38
C PRO A 60 -2.05 13.78 -24.03
N SER A 61 -2.29 14.96 -24.56
CA SER A 61 -1.50 16.19 -24.24
C SER A 61 -1.67 16.65 -22.79
N LYS A 62 -2.68 16.17 -22.06
CA LYS A 62 -2.97 16.52 -20.67
C LYS A 62 -2.53 15.46 -19.64
N VAL A 63 -1.71 14.52 -20.06
CA VAL A 63 -1.16 13.44 -19.19
C VAL A 63 -0.56 14.01 -17.91
N LYS A 64 0.23 15.08 -17.98
CA LYS A 64 0.82 15.73 -16.80
C LYS A 64 -0.22 16.11 -15.74
N SER A 65 -1.34 16.69 -16.17
CA SER A 65 -2.44 17.06 -15.25
C SER A 65 -3.10 15.85 -14.61
N THR A 66 -3.14 14.70 -15.28
CA THR A 66 -3.60 13.42 -14.71
C THR A 66 -2.61 12.91 -13.69
N GLN A 67 -1.31 12.92 -14.01
CA GLN A 67 -0.24 12.51 -13.10
C GLN A 67 -0.22 13.36 -11.81
N ASP A 68 -0.32 14.70 -11.93
CA ASP A 68 -0.38 15.60 -10.77
C ASP A 68 -1.62 15.32 -9.89
N THR A 69 -2.73 14.93 -10.52
CA THR A 69 -3.95 14.57 -9.79
C THR A 69 -3.78 13.24 -9.06
N LEU A 70 -3.16 12.24 -9.70
CA LEU A 70 -2.87 10.95 -9.07
C LEU A 70 -1.92 11.13 -7.89
N ALA A 71 -0.80 11.85 -8.07
CA ALA A 71 0.16 12.10 -7.00
C ALA A 71 -0.49 12.80 -5.80
N ARG A 72 -1.31 13.83 -6.04
CA ARG A 72 -2.02 14.54 -4.98
C ARG A 72 -2.99 13.65 -4.20
N ASN A 73 -3.71 12.77 -4.89
CA ASN A 73 -4.61 11.83 -4.22
C ASN A 73 -3.86 10.73 -3.47
N ALA A 74 -2.72 10.26 -3.99
CA ALA A 74 -1.89 9.27 -3.33
C ALA A 74 -1.28 9.79 -2.00
N HIS A 75 -0.99 11.10 -1.92
CA HIS A 75 -0.50 11.76 -0.69
C HIS A 75 -1.63 12.33 0.18
N SER A 76 -2.89 12.11 -0.18
CA SER A 76 -3.99 12.72 0.56
C SER A 76 -4.26 12.00 1.88
N PRO A 77 -4.62 12.75 2.95
CA PRO A 77 -5.05 12.15 4.22
C PRO A 77 -6.24 11.21 4.05
N GLU A 78 -7.11 11.48 3.08
CA GLU A 78 -8.27 10.64 2.79
C GLU A 78 -7.87 9.24 2.30
N PHE A 79 -6.79 9.12 1.50
CA PHE A 79 -6.28 7.82 1.08
C PHE A 79 -5.68 7.05 2.27
N VAL A 80 -4.91 7.73 3.10
CA VAL A 80 -4.33 7.13 4.32
C VAL A 80 -5.44 6.64 5.25
N GLN A 81 -6.47 7.46 5.45
CA GLN A 81 -7.64 7.10 6.24
C GLN A 81 -8.42 5.92 5.63
N PHE A 82 -8.52 5.86 4.31
CA PHE A 82 -9.14 4.73 3.61
C PHE A 82 -8.39 3.42 3.90
N ILE A 83 -7.07 3.41 3.83
CA ILE A 83 -6.25 2.24 4.19
C ILE A 83 -6.41 1.89 5.67
N HIS A 84 -6.38 2.88 6.56
CA HIS A 84 -6.58 2.67 7.98
C HIS A 84 -7.94 2.01 8.27
N GLN A 85 -9.00 2.50 7.64
CA GLN A 85 -10.35 1.93 7.81
C GLN A 85 -10.41 0.46 7.36
N ARG A 86 -9.75 0.08 6.27
CA ARG A 86 -9.63 -1.31 5.82
C ARG A 86 -9.00 -2.21 6.89
N ILE A 87 -7.99 -1.68 7.57
CA ILE A 87 -7.31 -2.40 8.66
C ILE A 87 -8.23 -2.52 9.88
N ILE A 88 -8.86 -1.44 10.29
CA ILE A 88 -9.77 -1.43 11.44
C ILE A 88 -10.97 -2.34 11.22
N ASP A 89 -11.57 -2.32 10.04
CA ASP A 89 -12.68 -3.20 9.68
C ASP A 89 -12.29 -4.68 9.81
N HIS A 90 -11.08 -5.03 9.33
CA HIS A 90 -10.57 -6.40 9.44
C HIS A 90 -10.37 -6.83 10.91
N ILE A 91 -9.79 -5.96 11.73
CA ILE A 91 -9.51 -6.26 13.15
C ILE A 91 -10.83 -6.41 13.95
N THR A 92 -11.83 -5.60 13.62
CA THR A 92 -13.10 -5.58 14.35
C THR A 92 -13.93 -6.84 14.11
N ILE A 93 -13.79 -7.48 12.94
CA ILE A 93 -14.58 -8.67 12.55
C ILE A 93 -14.03 -9.94 13.20
N LYS A 94 -12.76 -9.98 13.59
CA LYS A 94 -12.11 -11.21 14.06
C LYS A 94 -11.82 -11.20 15.56
N ASP A 95 -11.93 -12.39 16.14
CA ASP A 95 -11.76 -12.65 17.56
C ASP A 95 -10.42 -12.12 18.08
N GLN A 96 -10.47 -11.32 19.14
CA GLN A 96 -9.43 -10.39 19.60
C GLN A 96 -8.20 -11.04 20.27
N TYR A 97 -8.05 -12.35 20.22
CA TYR A 97 -7.00 -13.04 21.01
C TYR A 97 -5.60 -12.99 20.43
N ARG A 98 -5.41 -12.54 19.18
CA ARG A 98 -4.08 -12.45 18.56
C ARG A 98 -3.95 -11.18 17.74
N ARG A 99 -2.80 -10.51 17.87
CA ARG A 99 -2.47 -9.34 17.04
C ARG A 99 -2.36 -9.76 15.58
N PRO A 100 -3.21 -9.26 14.69
CA PRO A 100 -3.12 -9.57 13.27
C PRO A 100 -1.89 -8.92 12.65
N TYR A 101 -1.42 -9.52 11.57
CA TYR A 101 -0.44 -8.91 10.69
C TYR A 101 -1.13 -8.29 9.48
N VAL A 102 -0.61 -7.13 9.07
CA VAL A 102 -1.03 -6.45 7.85
C VAL A 102 0.13 -6.53 6.86
N PHE A 103 -0.06 -7.27 5.78
CA PHE A 103 0.90 -7.39 4.70
C PHE A 103 0.60 -6.35 3.64
N MET A 104 1.49 -5.37 3.48
CA MET A 104 1.40 -4.34 2.46
C MET A 104 2.35 -4.64 1.31
N TYR A 105 1.84 -4.68 0.10
CA TYR A 105 2.61 -4.92 -1.12
C TYR A 105 2.06 -4.08 -2.28
N GLY A 106 2.62 -4.22 -3.49
CA GLY A 106 2.19 -3.45 -4.67
C GLY A 106 2.61 -1.98 -4.66
N ILE A 107 3.41 -1.55 -3.66
CA ILE A 107 3.81 -0.16 -3.52
C ILE A 107 4.77 0.28 -4.65
N GLY A 108 5.52 -0.64 -5.25
CA GLY A 108 6.31 -0.36 -6.44
C GLY A 108 5.46 0.10 -7.62
N SER A 109 4.23 -0.43 -7.75
CA SER A 109 3.27 -0.02 -8.77
C SER A 109 2.67 1.38 -8.52
N MET A 110 2.86 1.92 -7.32
CA MET A 110 2.49 3.31 -7.00
C MET A 110 3.51 4.33 -7.53
N TYR A 111 4.74 3.90 -7.85
CA TYR A 111 5.74 4.81 -8.40
C TYR A 111 5.32 5.33 -9.78
N PRO A 112 5.47 6.62 -10.10
CA PRO A 112 6.16 7.67 -9.33
C PRO A 112 5.24 8.47 -8.38
N TYR A 113 4.01 8.07 -8.17
CA TYR A 113 2.98 8.86 -7.46
C TYR A 113 3.12 8.81 -5.94
N LEU A 114 3.68 7.72 -5.40
CA LEU A 114 3.89 7.53 -3.97
C LEU A 114 5.05 6.55 -3.75
N ARG A 115 5.91 6.86 -2.79
CA ARG A 115 6.97 5.96 -2.32
C ARG A 115 6.64 5.34 -0.97
N VAL A 116 7.31 4.25 -0.64
CA VAL A 116 7.11 3.54 0.66
C VAL A 116 7.34 4.47 1.85
N ASN A 117 8.44 5.23 1.84
CA ASN A 117 8.79 6.18 2.89
C ASN A 117 7.71 7.24 3.10
N GLU A 118 7.21 7.80 1.99
CA GLU A 118 6.17 8.82 2.01
C GLU A 118 4.88 8.25 2.60
N PHE A 119 4.48 7.05 2.16
CA PHE A 119 3.31 6.39 2.71
C PHE A 119 3.46 6.08 4.20
N LEU A 120 4.59 5.51 4.62
CA LEU A 120 4.81 5.17 6.03
C LEU A 120 4.86 6.41 6.92
N ALA A 121 5.44 7.51 6.43
CA ALA A 121 5.43 8.79 7.14
C ALA A 121 4.02 9.35 7.30
N LEU A 122 3.20 9.29 6.24
CA LEU A 122 1.80 9.70 6.30
C LEU A 122 0.94 8.80 7.21
N TYR A 123 1.31 7.53 7.32
CA TYR A 123 0.59 6.54 8.11
C TYR A 123 1.02 6.52 9.59
N GLU A 124 2.09 7.22 9.97
CA GLU A 124 2.66 7.15 11.34
C GLU A 124 1.62 7.52 12.41
N ASP A 125 0.82 8.54 12.17
CA ASP A 125 -0.22 9.01 13.12
C ASP A 125 -1.40 8.02 13.27
N TYR A 126 -1.58 7.12 12.29
CA TYR A 126 -2.63 6.10 12.30
C TYR A 126 -2.14 4.75 12.83
N ASN A 127 -0.83 4.59 13.02
CA ASN A 127 -0.23 3.30 13.32
C ASN A 127 -0.45 2.89 14.77
N GLU A 128 -1.39 1.97 15.00
CA GLU A 128 -1.72 1.41 16.30
C GLU A 128 -0.94 0.10 16.55
N THR A 129 0.37 0.23 16.85
CA THR A 129 1.31 -0.91 17.00
C THR A 129 0.88 -1.93 18.06
N ASP A 130 0.01 -1.54 18.99
CA ASP A 130 -0.55 -2.42 20.02
C ASP A 130 -1.64 -3.34 19.48
N LYS A 131 -2.33 -2.94 18.41
CA LYS A 131 -3.45 -3.67 17.82
C LYS A 131 -3.03 -4.58 16.68
N TYR A 132 -2.05 -4.19 15.86
CA TYR A 132 -1.58 -4.95 14.70
C TYR A 132 -0.11 -4.67 14.39
N LYS A 133 0.47 -5.47 13.50
CA LYS A 133 1.83 -5.24 12.98
C LYS A 133 1.80 -5.15 11.47
N ILE A 134 2.48 -4.15 10.92
CA ILE A 134 2.62 -3.96 9.48
C ILE A 134 3.92 -4.61 9.01
N ILE A 135 3.81 -5.42 7.96
CA ILE A 135 4.96 -5.95 7.21
C ILE A 135 4.83 -5.43 5.78
N VAL A 136 5.84 -4.69 5.33
CA VAL A 136 5.89 -4.14 3.98
C VAL A 136 6.80 -4.99 3.12
N PHE A 137 6.28 -5.45 1.99
CA PHE A 137 7.05 -6.12 0.95
C PHE A 137 7.59 -5.05 0.00
N TYR A 138 8.87 -4.75 0.17
CA TYR A 138 9.55 -3.69 -0.55
C TYR A 138 10.23 -4.24 -1.81
N PRO A 139 9.92 -3.72 -3.00
CA PRO A 139 10.56 -4.16 -4.25
C PRO A 139 11.93 -3.50 -4.43
N GLY A 140 12.95 -4.10 -3.87
CA GLY A 140 14.33 -3.61 -3.90
C GLY A 140 15.13 -4.19 -2.75
N HIS A 141 16.35 -3.71 -2.57
CA HIS A 141 17.21 -4.19 -1.49
C HIS A 141 17.64 -3.08 -0.53
N ARG A 142 18.14 -3.49 0.61
CA ARG A 142 18.76 -2.62 1.60
C ARG A 142 20.28 -2.62 1.41
N ASP A 143 20.84 -1.42 1.25
CA ASP A 143 22.27 -1.17 1.21
C ASP A 143 22.66 -0.40 2.47
N GLN A 144 23.33 -1.07 3.42
CA GLN A 144 23.72 -0.53 4.73
C GLN A 144 22.53 0.10 5.49
N ASN A 145 22.35 1.42 5.39
CA ASN A 145 21.32 2.19 6.07
C ASN A 145 20.27 2.79 5.12
N SER A 146 20.34 2.49 3.83
CA SER A 146 19.39 3.00 2.82
C SER A 146 18.67 1.87 2.11
N PHE A 147 17.45 2.12 1.69
CA PHE A 147 16.70 1.25 0.81
C PHE A 147 16.80 1.76 -0.62
N ARG A 148 16.85 0.86 -1.59
CA ARG A 148 16.83 1.19 -3.03
C ARG A 148 15.62 0.57 -3.68
N LEU A 149 14.70 1.42 -4.12
CA LEU A 149 13.53 0.99 -4.88
C LEU A 149 13.99 0.51 -6.26
N PHE A 150 13.60 -0.70 -6.67
CA PHE A 150 14.02 -1.35 -7.91
C PHE A 150 15.55 -1.40 -8.08
N ASP A 151 16.30 -1.48 -6.97
CA ASP A 151 17.75 -1.51 -6.93
C ASP A 151 18.47 -0.27 -7.50
N THR A 152 17.71 0.72 -7.95
CA THR A 152 18.24 1.91 -8.65
C THR A 152 17.92 3.22 -7.98
N LEU A 153 16.74 3.35 -7.38
CA LEU A 153 16.25 4.62 -6.82
C LEU A 153 16.53 4.69 -5.32
N PRO A 154 17.49 5.50 -4.86
CA PRO A 154 17.78 5.61 -3.44
C PRO A 154 16.57 6.18 -2.69
N ASP A 155 16.31 5.60 -1.54
CA ASP A 155 15.30 6.06 -0.60
C ASP A 155 16.02 6.69 0.58
N ASN A 156 15.98 8.03 0.67
CA ASN A 156 16.82 8.83 1.58
C ASN A 156 16.32 8.88 3.02
N HIS A 157 15.34 8.07 3.39
CA HIS A 157 14.78 8.10 4.74
C HIS A 157 15.12 6.85 5.54
N THR A 158 15.56 7.07 6.76
CA THR A 158 15.72 6.02 7.77
C THR A 158 14.34 5.64 8.31
N TYR A 159 13.89 4.45 7.96
CA TYR A 159 12.67 3.89 8.56
C TYR A 159 12.95 3.40 9.98
N ARG A 160 12.01 3.60 10.87
CA ARG A 160 11.91 2.84 12.13
C ARG A 160 11.34 1.43 11.84
N ALA A 161 11.99 0.72 10.92
CA ALA A 161 11.57 -0.62 10.51
C ALA A 161 12.67 -1.63 10.77
N THR A 162 12.28 -2.82 11.21
CA THR A 162 13.16 -3.97 11.32
C THR A 162 13.15 -4.73 10.01
N LEU A 163 14.32 -4.94 9.42
CA LEU A 163 14.47 -5.81 8.26
C LEU A 163 14.27 -7.26 8.68
N LEU A 164 13.33 -7.96 8.06
CA LEU A 164 13.06 -9.36 8.34
C LEU A 164 13.84 -10.29 7.41
N ILE A 165 13.87 -9.96 6.13
CA ILE A 165 14.53 -10.75 5.06
C ILE A 165 15.20 -9.77 4.11
N ASN A 166 16.42 -10.07 3.70
CA ASN A 166 17.17 -9.33 2.68
C ASN A 166 17.87 -10.37 1.81
N GLU A 167 17.26 -10.69 0.67
CA GLU A 167 17.82 -11.60 -0.34
C GLU A 167 18.22 -10.82 -1.58
#